data_f4ae4b13059daf88ee4da7d84720beed
#
_entry.id   f4ae4b13059daf88ee4da7d84720beed
#
_cell.length_a   1.000
_cell.length_b   1.000
_cell.length_c   1.000
_cell.angle_alpha   90.00
_cell.angle_beta   90.00
_cell.angle_gamma   90.00
#
_symmetry.space_group_name_H-M   'P 1'
#
loop_
_entity.id
_entity.type
_entity.pdbx_description
1 polymer ?
#
loop_
_entity_poly.entity_id
_entity_poly.type
_entity_poly.pdbx_seq_one_letter_code
_entity_poly.pdbx_strand_id
1 'polypeptide(L)'
;QESRGLGDVYKRQGIGYSSDIPKAKKLLEQVINSEKGILKDKDILVVVKSLDESCVTLETRAWVNTADYWNVRFNLLERYKNIFDENGIEIPFNQLDVHMK
;
A
#
# COMPACT_ATOMS: atom_id res chain seq x y z
N GLN A 1 24.67 -6.59 -11.43
CA GLN A 1 24.99 -5.24 -11.11
C GLN A 1 23.83 -4.30 -11.33
N GLU A 2 23.22 -4.43 -12.46
CA GLU A 2 22.07 -3.58 -12.73
C GLU A 2 20.98 -3.76 -11.73
N SER A 3 20.85 -4.98 -11.21
CA SER A 3 19.79 -5.23 -10.24
C SER A 3 19.97 -4.42 -8.97
N ARG A 4 21.17 -3.94 -8.71
CA ARG A 4 21.37 -3.10 -7.54
C ARG A 4 20.72 -1.74 -7.67
N GLY A 5 20.42 -1.33 -8.88
CA GLY A 5 19.76 -0.06 -9.09
C GLY A 5 18.26 -0.11 -8.89
N LEU A 6 17.69 -1.30 -8.66
CA LEU A 6 16.24 -1.46 -8.57
C LEU A 6 15.84 -1.86 -7.16
N GLY A 7 14.75 -1.33 -6.69
CA GLY A 7 14.20 -1.65 -5.38
C GLY A 7 12.74 -2.04 -5.52
N ASP A 8 12.32 -2.87 -4.60
CA ASP A 8 10.98 -3.42 -4.53
C ASP A 8 10.29 -2.69 -3.37
N VAL A 9 9.39 -1.76 -3.69
CA VAL A 9 8.62 -1.06 -2.66
C VAL A 9 7.45 -1.94 -2.29
N TYR A 10 7.44 -2.40 -1.06
CA TYR A 10 6.55 -3.41 -0.57
C TYR A 10 5.84 -2.81 0.65
N LYS A 11 4.53 -2.77 0.62
CA LYS A 11 3.78 -2.10 1.66
C LYS A 11 2.52 -2.88 1.98
N ARG A 12 2.24 -3.03 3.25
CA ARG A 12 1.00 -3.62 3.71
C ARG A 12 0.07 -2.52 4.20
N GLN A 13 -1.20 -2.69 3.93
CA GLN A 13 -2.20 -1.70 4.31
C GLN A 13 -3.44 -2.40 4.82
N GLY A 14 -3.79 -2.13 6.09
CA GLY A 14 -5.02 -2.68 6.68
C GLY A 14 -6.22 -1.85 6.33
N ILE A 15 -7.35 -2.50 6.09
CA ILE A 15 -8.62 -1.81 5.90
C ILE A 15 -9.68 -2.53 6.73
N GLY A 16 -10.76 -1.81 7.04
CA GLY A 16 -11.84 -2.39 7.83
C GLY A 16 -12.56 -3.51 7.08
N TYR A 17 -13.13 -4.44 7.83
CA TYR A 17 -13.82 -5.58 7.21
C TYR A 17 -15.05 -5.18 6.43
N SER A 18 -15.65 -4.05 6.74
CA SER A 18 -16.80 -3.59 5.99
C SER A 18 -16.44 -2.88 4.69
N SER A 19 -15.16 -2.72 4.42
CA SER A 19 -14.70 -2.01 3.23
C SER A 19 -14.90 -2.82 1.97
N ASP A 20 -15.09 -2.09 0.88
CA ASP A 20 -15.21 -2.70 -0.45
C ASP A 20 -13.80 -3.03 -0.94
N ILE A 21 -13.45 -4.30 -0.91
CA ILE A 21 -12.10 -4.74 -1.27
C ILE A 21 -11.75 -4.39 -2.72
N PRO A 22 -12.60 -4.70 -3.71
CA PRO A 22 -12.26 -4.32 -5.09
C PRO A 22 -12.04 -2.82 -5.25
N LYS A 23 -12.83 -2.00 -4.57
CA LYS A 23 -12.66 -0.56 -4.63
C LYS A 23 -11.32 -0.15 -4.02
N ALA A 24 -10.99 -0.72 -2.85
CA ALA A 24 -9.73 -0.38 -2.19
C ALA A 24 -8.55 -0.76 -3.07
N LYS A 25 -8.59 -1.94 -3.69
CA LYS A 25 -7.51 -2.38 -4.56
C LYS A 25 -7.35 -1.44 -5.76
N LYS A 26 -8.46 -1.02 -6.35
CA LYS A 26 -8.41 -0.11 -7.49
C LYS A 26 -7.80 1.24 -7.09
N LEU A 27 -8.15 1.73 -5.91
CA LEU A 27 -7.60 2.99 -5.43
C LEU A 27 -6.10 2.90 -5.24
N LEU A 28 -5.63 1.78 -4.68
CA LEU A 28 -4.19 1.58 -4.50
C LEU A 28 -3.48 1.50 -5.85
N GLU A 29 -4.09 0.82 -6.81
CA GLU A 29 -3.52 0.75 -8.15
C GLU A 29 -3.41 2.13 -8.78
N GLN A 30 -4.43 2.97 -8.60
CA GLN A 30 -4.40 4.32 -9.14
C GLN A 30 -3.24 5.12 -8.56
N VAL A 31 -3.04 5.01 -7.26
CA VAL A 31 -1.95 5.73 -6.61
C VAL A 31 -0.62 5.27 -7.16
N ILE A 32 -0.43 3.96 -7.24
CA ILE A 32 0.85 3.41 -7.70
C ILE A 32 1.11 3.83 -9.14
N ASN A 33 0.10 3.74 -9.99
CA ASN A 33 0.27 4.06 -11.41
C ASN A 33 0.52 5.53 -11.65
N SER A 34 0.12 6.39 -10.74
CA SER A 34 0.33 7.82 -10.87
C SER A 34 1.55 8.34 -10.12
N GLU A 35 2.23 7.45 -9.40
CA GLU A 35 3.42 7.86 -8.65
C GLU A 35 4.62 7.92 -9.58
N LYS A 36 5.33 9.05 -9.57
CA LYS A 36 6.37 9.31 -10.55
C LYS A 36 7.54 8.34 -10.48
N GLY A 37 7.93 7.94 -9.31
CA GLY A 37 9.10 7.10 -9.15
C GLY A 37 8.89 5.64 -9.48
N ILE A 38 7.66 5.22 -9.75
CA ILE A 38 7.36 3.82 -10.03
C ILE A 38 7.77 3.50 -11.46
N LEU A 39 8.45 2.38 -11.63
CA LEU A 39 8.87 1.92 -12.95
C LEU A 39 7.69 1.28 -13.65
N LYS A 40 7.21 1.93 -14.71
CA LYS A 40 5.95 1.54 -15.34
C LYS A 40 6.08 0.30 -16.22
N ASP A 41 7.29 -0.09 -16.55
CA ASP A 41 7.52 -1.28 -17.36
C ASP A 41 7.61 -2.54 -16.50
N LYS A 42 7.46 -2.42 -15.20
CA LYS A 42 7.45 -3.57 -14.29
C LYS A 42 6.05 -3.79 -13.77
N ASP A 43 5.74 -5.03 -13.48
CA ASP A 43 4.42 -5.38 -12.95
C ASP A 43 4.26 -4.82 -11.53
N ILE A 44 3.03 -4.45 -11.21
CA ILE A 44 2.69 -4.11 -9.83
C ILE A 44 1.79 -5.20 -9.28
N LEU A 45 1.79 -5.31 -7.95
CA LEU A 45 0.96 -6.30 -7.26
C LEU A 45 0.07 -5.58 -6.27
N VAL A 46 -1.22 -5.89 -6.28
CA VAL A 46 -2.17 -5.40 -5.26
C VAL A 46 -3.08 -6.56 -4.93
N VAL A 47 -2.90 -7.15 -3.76
CA VAL A 47 -3.63 -8.37 -3.38
C VAL A 47 -4.06 -8.30 -1.94
N VAL A 48 -4.99 -9.18 -1.56
CA VAL A 48 -5.29 -9.41 -0.16
C VAL A 48 -4.24 -10.35 0.38
N LYS A 49 -3.48 -9.86 1.34
CA LYS A 49 -2.41 -10.63 1.94
C LYS A 49 -2.94 -11.58 3.00
N SER A 50 -3.83 -11.08 3.85
CA SER A 50 -4.35 -11.88 4.95
C SER A 50 -5.63 -11.29 5.48
N LEU A 51 -6.39 -12.12 6.16
CA LEU A 51 -7.59 -11.71 6.88
C LEU A 51 -7.23 -11.79 8.36
N ASP A 52 -7.01 -10.63 8.96
CA ASP A 52 -6.52 -10.56 10.31
C ASP A 52 -7.66 -10.29 11.28
N GLU A 53 -7.33 -10.26 12.56
CA GLU A 53 -8.34 -10.17 13.59
C GLU A 53 -9.14 -8.88 13.50
N SER A 54 -8.48 -7.77 13.22
CA SER A 54 -9.12 -6.47 13.21
C SER A 54 -9.25 -5.85 11.83
N CYS A 55 -8.64 -6.44 10.84
CA CYS A 55 -8.61 -5.80 9.52
C CYS A 55 -8.29 -6.81 8.43
N VAL A 56 -8.62 -6.41 7.22
CA VAL A 56 -8.16 -7.10 6.02
C VAL A 56 -6.87 -6.42 5.61
N THR A 57 -5.81 -7.19 5.44
CA THR A 57 -4.51 -6.63 5.07
C THR A 57 -4.30 -6.78 3.57
N LEU A 58 -4.13 -5.65 2.91
CA LEU A 58 -3.77 -5.62 1.50
C LEU A 58 -2.27 -5.44 1.37
N GLU A 59 -1.71 -6.02 0.34
CA GLU A 59 -0.29 -5.89 0.08
C GLU A 59 -0.10 -5.28 -1.29
N THR A 60 0.78 -4.28 -1.37
CA THR A 60 1.15 -3.69 -2.64
C THR A 60 2.64 -3.84 -2.85
N ARG A 61 3.02 -4.00 -4.10
CA ARG A 61 4.42 -4.13 -4.46
C ARG A 61 4.65 -3.47 -5.81
N ALA A 62 5.71 -2.69 -5.90
CA ALA A 62 6.05 -2.00 -7.13
C ALA A 62 7.56 -1.85 -7.19
N TRP A 63 8.08 -1.52 -8.36
CA TRP A 63 9.53 -1.41 -8.56
C TRP A 63 9.91 0.04 -8.76
N VAL A 64 11.06 0.41 -8.21
CA VAL A 64 11.60 1.76 -8.29
C VAL A 64 13.09 1.66 -8.49
N ASN A 65 13.71 2.76 -8.88
CA ASN A 65 15.16 2.86 -8.79
C ASN A 65 15.53 2.97 -7.32
N THR A 66 16.61 2.33 -6.93
CA THR A 66 17.02 2.31 -5.53
C THR A 66 17.17 3.72 -4.97
N ALA A 67 17.65 4.65 -5.78
CA ALA A 67 17.84 6.03 -5.34
C ALA A 67 16.52 6.69 -4.93
N ASP A 68 15.41 6.22 -5.49
CA ASP A 68 14.09 6.81 -5.23
C ASP A 68 13.29 6.08 -4.18
N TYR A 69 13.86 5.00 -3.64
CA TYR A 69 13.10 4.07 -2.79
C TYR A 69 12.38 4.77 -1.64
N TRP A 70 13.13 5.52 -0.83
CA TRP A 70 12.53 6.10 0.36
C TRP A 70 11.55 7.21 0.04
N ASN A 71 11.84 8.01 -0.99
CA ASN A 71 10.92 9.06 -1.39
C ASN A 71 9.60 8.47 -1.89
N VAL A 72 9.68 7.45 -2.72
CA VAL A 72 8.47 6.82 -3.24
C VAL A 72 7.70 6.16 -2.10
N ARG A 73 8.41 5.45 -1.22
CA ARG A 73 7.75 4.78 -0.11
C ARG A 73 6.98 5.77 0.76
N PHE A 74 7.60 6.88 1.11
CA PHE A 74 6.93 7.89 1.94
C PHE A 74 5.74 8.51 1.23
N ASN A 75 5.89 8.79 -0.07
CA ASN A 75 4.78 9.34 -0.84
C ASN A 75 3.62 8.36 -0.92
N LEU A 76 3.90 7.09 -1.11
CA LEU A 76 2.84 6.09 -1.19
C LEU A 76 2.08 5.98 0.13
N LEU A 77 2.81 6.00 1.25
CA LEU A 77 2.16 5.96 2.56
C LEU A 77 1.15 7.08 2.71
N GLU A 78 1.57 8.29 2.41
CA GLU A 78 0.70 9.44 2.57
C GLU A 78 -0.45 9.40 1.58
N ARG A 79 -0.18 9.03 0.35
CA ARG A 79 -1.20 8.98 -0.68
C ARG A 79 -2.22 7.88 -0.41
N TYR A 80 -1.79 6.74 0.11
CA TYR A 80 -2.71 5.67 0.47
C TYR A 80 -3.69 6.16 1.54
N LYS A 81 -3.15 6.82 2.57
CA LYS A 81 -3.99 7.34 3.63
C LYS A 81 -5.01 8.33 3.08
N ASN A 82 -4.54 9.26 2.25
CA ASN A 82 -5.40 10.31 1.73
C ASN A 82 -6.49 9.76 0.83
N ILE A 83 -6.14 8.86 -0.08
CA ILE A 83 -7.13 8.35 -1.02
C ILE A 83 -8.17 7.49 -0.31
N PHE A 84 -7.76 6.77 0.71
CA PHE A 84 -8.70 5.98 1.49
C PHE A 84 -9.65 6.89 2.27
N ASP A 85 -9.13 7.93 2.89
CA ASP A 85 -9.97 8.89 3.60
C ASP A 85 -10.98 9.54 2.66
N GLU A 86 -10.54 9.93 1.48
CA GLU A 86 -11.41 10.59 0.52
C GLU A 86 -12.52 9.69 0.01
N ASN A 87 -12.31 8.39 0.05
CA ASN A 87 -13.23 7.43 -0.52
C ASN A 87 -13.93 6.56 0.50
N GLY A 88 -13.80 6.92 1.77
CA GLY A 88 -14.54 6.23 2.82
C GLY A 88 -14.03 4.85 3.16
N ILE A 89 -12.78 4.54 2.84
CA ILE A 89 -12.18 3.28 3.23
C ILE A 89 -11.55 3.48 4.61
N GLU A 90 -11.99 2.69 5.57
CA GLU A 90 -11.52 2.83 6.94
C GLU A 90 -10.19 2.12 7.13
N ILE A 91 -9.25 2.78 7.80
CA ILE A 91 -8.00 2.16 8.23
C ILE A 91 -8.13 1.96 9.74
N PRO A 92 -8.34 0.72 10.18
CA PRO A 92 -8.62 0.50 11.60
C PRO A 92 -7.38 0.66 12.45
N PHE A 93 -7.60 0.99 13.71
CA PHE A 93 -6.54 1.04 14.69
C PHE A 93 -6.03 -0.35 14.97
N ASN A 94 -4.76 -0.41 15.37
CA ASN A 94 -4.18 -1.66 15.83
C ASN A 94 -4.75 -1.98 17.21
N GLN A 95 -5.61 -2.96 17.28
CA GLN A 95 -6.32 -3.30 18.51
C GLN A 95 -5.40 -3.89 19.56
N LEU A 96 -4.29 -4.46 19.15
CA LEU A 96 -3.39 -5.06 20.11
C LEU A 96 -2.87 -4.06 21.11
N ASP A 97 -2.64 -2.84 20.68
CA ASP A 97 -2.12 -1.82 21.58
C ASP A 97 -3.04 -1.56 22.74
N VAL A 98 -4.31 -1.72 22.51
CA VAL A 98 -5.30 -1.46 23.57
C VAL A 98 -5.19 -2.47 24.68
N HIS A 99 -4.78 -3.66 24.37
CA HIS A 99 -4.77 -4.74 25.33
C HIS A 99 -3.51 -4.82 26.15
N MET A 100 -2.56 -4.06 25.77
CA MET A 100 -1.26 -4.22 26.39
C MET A 100 -1.21 -3.72 27.81
N LYS A 101 -2.19 -3.03 28.22
CA LYS A 101 -2.17 -2.54 29.54
C LYS A 101 -2.38 -3.47 30.61
#